data_40d0d72cb3db43bc224143778b56ca8c
#
_entry.id   40d0d72cb3db43bc224143778b56ca8c
#
_cell.length_a   1.000
_cell.length_b   1.000
_cell.length_c   1.000
_cell.angle_alpha   90.00
_cell.angle_beta   90.00
_cell.angle_gamma   90.00
#
_symmetry.space_group_name_H-M   'P 1'
#
loop_
_entity.id
_entity.type
_entity.pdbx_description
1 polymer ?
#
loop_
_entity_poly.entity_id
_entity_poly.type
_entity_poly.pdbx_seq_one_letter_code
_entity_poly.pdbx_strand_id
1 'polypeptide(L)'
;MAERFALAWLWLLPVAALADSAGHPVTMWMAEGTSNRVYLLGSVHLLRAQDHPLPRVIDDVYDDAETLYMELDMDDIDPLLMQATINQLGMLDEGTSLQDVMGDDLYAEARAMAAELEIPLEMLERTEPWLAANTIEQHALARIGFNTSHGVEMNLLKKSTSDGKKKLGNETEEHKLAK
;
A
#
# COMPACT_ATOMS: atom_id res chain seq x y z
N MET A 1 -51.43 -35.26 -14.52
CA MET A 1 -50.07 -35.28 -13.89
C MET A 1 -49.53 -33.87 -13.90
N ALA A 2 -49.57 -33.23 -12.75
CA ALA A 2 -49.11 -31.85 -12.59
C ALA A 2 -47.79 -31.89 -11.77
N GLU A 3 -46.69 -31.56 -12.43
CA GLU A 3 -45.39 -31.48 -11.78
C GLU A 3 -45.29 -30.14 -11.06
N ARG A 4 -45.14 -30.24 -9.73
CA ARG A 4 -44.92 -29.08 -8.84
C ARG A 4 -43.42 -28.75 -8.82
N PHE A 5 -43.05 -27.68 -9.48
CA PHE A 5 -41.74 -27.06 -9.28
C PHE A 5 -41.70 -26.39 -7.92
N ALA A 6 -40.90 -26.94 -7.01
CA ALA A 6 -40.58 -26.31 -5.72
C ALA A 6 -39.45 -25.28 -5.97
N LEU A 7 -39.80 -24.00 -5.94
CA LEU A 7 -38.79 -22.90 -5.86
C LEU A 7 -38.18 -22.92 -4.47
N ALA A 8 -36.93 -23.32 -4.38
CA ALA A 8 -36.10 -23.12 -3.19
C ALA A 8 -35.74 -21.65 -3.08
N TRP A 9 -36.34 -20.97 -2.11
CA TRP A 9 -35.91 -19.61 -1.74
C TRP A 9 -34.61 -19.69 -0.98
N LEU A 10 -33.53 -19.29 -1.65
CA LEU A 10 -32.23 -19.06 -1.00
C LEU A 10 -32.35 -17.77 -0.18
N TRP A 11 -32.44 -17.90 1.14
CA TRP A 11 -32.32 -16.76 2.05
C TRP A 11 -30.88 -16.32 2.11
N LEU A 12 -30.52 -15.32 1.32
CA LEU A 12 -29.32 -14.54 1.54
C LEU A 12 -29.54 -13.69 2.80
N LEU A 13 -29.12 -14.21 3.94
CA LEU A 13 -29.04 -13.41 5.14
C LEU A 13 -27.92 -12.37 4.93
N PRO A 14 -28.20 -11.07 5.08
CA PRO A 14 -27.11 -10.11 5.13
C PRO A 14 -26.30 -10.42 6.39
N VAL A 15 -25.04 -10.79 6.21
CA VAL A 15 -24.08 -10.79 7.31
C VAL A 15 -23.98 -9.33 7.73
N ALA A 16 -24.62 -9.01 8.85
CA ALA A 16 -24.43 -7.71 9.47
C ALA A 16 -22.94 -7.60 9.82
N ALA A 17 -22.23 -6.77 9.09
CA ALA A 17 -20.91 -6.35 9.48
C ALA A 17 -21.07 -5.72 10.87
N LEU A 18 -20.56 -6.38 11.89
CA LEU A 18 -20.38 -5.81 13.21
C LEU A 18 -19.30 -4.73 13.05
N ALA A 19 -19.76 -3.53 12.70
CA ALA A 19 -18.92 -2.35 12.75
C ALA A 19 -18.58 -2.12 14.22
N ASP A 20 -17.38 -2.45 14.61
CA ASP A 20 -16.85 -2.07 15.92
C ASP A 20 -16.78 -0.54 15.95
N SER A 21 -17.35 0.06 17.01
CA SER A 21 -17.70 1.48 17.09
C SER A 21 -16.50 2.44 17.29
N ALA A 22 -15.31 2.02 16.96
CA ALA A 22 -14.09 2.82 17.13
C ALA A 22 -13.32 2.92 15.82
N GLY A 23 -13.99 3.04 14.66
CA GLY A 23 -13.07 3.03 13.68
C GLY A 23 -13.32 3.25 12.23
N HIS A 24 -12.27 3.08 11.62
CA HIS A 24 -12.11 3.13 10.19
C HIS A 24 -12.63 1.83 9.58
N PRO A 25 -13.37 1.87 8.46
CA PRO A 25 -13.78 0.68 7.75
C PRO A 25 -12.54 -0.10 7.31
N VAL A 26 -12.54 -1.41 7.61
CA VAL A 26 -11.47 -2.32 7.18
C VAL A 26 -11.94 -3.06 5.94
N THR A 27 -11.15 -2.95 4.87
CA THR A 27 -11.39 -3.69 3.64
C THR A 27 -10.79 -5.08 3.79
N MET A 28 -11.63 -6.06 4.10
CA MET A 28 -11.19 -7.43 4.36
C MET A 28 -12.18 -8.43 3.80
N TRP A 29 -11.65 -9.52 3.24
CA TRP A 29 -12.43 -10.66 2.77
C TRP A 29 -11.86 -11.96 3.31
N MET A 30 -12.70 -12.96 3.41
CA MET A 30 -12.32 -14.31 3.76
C MET A 30 -12.79 -15.27 2.67
N ALA A 31 -11.91 -16.14 2.22
CA ALA A 31 -12.23 -17.29 1.40
C ALA A 31 -12.02 -18.56 2.24
N GLU A 32 -13.05 -19.38 2.34
CA GLU A 32 -13.01 -20.64 3.10
C GLU A 32 -12.96 -21.81 2.13
N GLY A 33 -11.90 -22.62 2.25
CA GLY A 33 -11.73 -23.89 1.56
C GLY A 33 -12.19 -25.07 2.44
N THR A 34 -12.01 -26.28 1.95
CA THR A 34 -12.37 -27.49 2.71
C THR A 34 -11.48 -27.76 3.92
N SER A 35 -10.26 -27.24 3.93
CA SER A 35 -9.24 -27.48 4.96
C SER A 35 -8.42 -26.26 5.34
N ASN A 36 -8.69 -25.11 4.73
CA ASN A 36 -7.93 -23.87 4.98
C ASN A 36 -8.83 -22.63 4.84
N ARG A 37 -8.35 -21.52 5.37
CA ARG A 37 -8.92 -20.17 5.18
C ARG A 37 -7.86 -19.25 4.61
N VAL A 38 -8.28 -18.33 3.77
CA VAL A 38 -7.46 -17.26 3.24
C VAL A 38 -8.13 -15.93 3.56
N TYR A 39 -7.42 -15.05 4.22
CA TYR A 39 -7.84 -13.70 4.48
C TYR A 39 -7.15 -12.75 3.51
N LEU A 40 -7.92 -11.87 2.89
CA LEU A 40 -7.41 -10.82 2.03
C LEU A 40 -7.66 -9.49 2.71
N LEU A 41 -6.59 -8.82 3.11
CA LEU A 41 -6.63 -7.52 3.76
C LEU A 41 -6.16 -6.45 2.79
N GLY A 42 -7.04 -5.47 2.50
CA GLY A 42 -6.63 -4.23 1.86
C GLY A 42 -5.82 -3.40 2.84
N SER A 43 -4.57 -3.12 2.50
CA SER A 43 -3.64 -2.44 3.38
C SER A 43 -3.42 -0.99 2.98
N VAL A 44 -2.89 -0.20 3.91
CA VAL A 44 -2.51 1.20 3.71
C VAL A 44 -1.07 1.37 4.17
N HIS A 45 -0.19 1.76 3.24
CA HIS A 45 1.24 1.89 3.51
C HIS A 45 1.61 3.05 4.44
N LEU A 46 0.78 4.08 4.49
CA LEU A 46 1.03 5.32 5.22
C LEU A 46 -0.12 5.60 6.17
N LEU A 47 0.17 5.65 7.46
CA LEU A 47 -0.76 6.05 8.51
C LEU A 47 -0.09 7.06 9.44
N ARG A 48 -0.90 7.69 10.29
CA ARG A 48 -0.41 8.58 11.34
C ARG A 48 -0.36 7.85 12.67
N ALA A 49 0.43 8.31 13.59
CA ALA A 49 0.49 7.73 14.94
C ALA A 49 -0.89 7.69 15.64
N GLN A 50 -1.74 8.69 15.37
CA GLN A 50 -3.09 8.78 15.93
C GLN A 50 -4.10 7.81 15.31
N ASP A 51 -3.78 7.18 14.17
CA ASP A 51 -4.61 6.17 13.52
C ASP A 51 -4.44 4.77 14.18
N HIS A 52 -3.59 4.69 15.20
CA HIS A 52 -3.39 3.52 16.03
C HIS A 52 -4.13 3.63 17.38
N PRO A 53 -4.55 2.50 17.97
CA PRO A 53 -4.34 1.13 17.49
C PRO A 53 -5.16 0.84 16.22
N LEU A 54 -4.66 -0.10 15.41
CA LEU A 54 -5.41 -0.62 14.26
C LEU A 54 -6.73 -1.29 14.71
N PRO A 55 -7.75 -1.38 13.85
CA PRO A 55 -8.98 -2.09 14.15
C PRO A 55 -8.71 -3.53 14.61
N ARG A 56 -9.33 -3.93 15.71
CA ARG A 56 -9.10 -5.23 16.36
C ARG A 56 -9.30 -6.43 15.43
N VAL A 57 -10.19 -6.31 14.46
CA VAL A 57 -10.43 -7.38 13.48
C VAL A 57 -9.16 -7.75 12.70
N ILE A 58 -8.21 -6.82 12.52
CA ILE A 58 -6.92 -7.10 11.89
C ILE A 58 -6.07 -8.01 12.78
N ASP A 59 -6.05 -7.74 14.08
CA ASP A 59 -5.35 -8.60 15.05
C ASP A 59 -6.00 -9.98 15.14
N ASP A 60 -7.33 -10.04 15.21
CA ASP A 60 -8.08 -11.31 15.32
C ASP A 60 -7.79 -12.22 14.11
N VAL A 61 -7.77 -11.67 12.89
CA VAL A 61 -7.45 -12.40 11.66
C VAL A 61 -5.96 -12.77 11.58
N TYR A 62 -5.08 -11.87 11.99
CA TYR A 62 -3.67 -12.15 12.06
C TYR A 62 -3.37 -13.31 13.01
N ASP A 63 -4.03 -13.36 14.16
CA ASP A 63 -3.82 -14.41 15.17
C ASP A 63 -4.33 -15.78 14.68
N ASP A 64 -5.44 -15.82 13.91
CA ASP A 64 -5.96 -17.06 13.28
C ASP A 64 -5.10 -17.56 12.12
N ALA A 65 -4.40 -16.67 11.40
CA ALA A 65 -3.57 -17.03 10.26
C ALA A 65 -2.24 -17.66 10.69
N GLU A 66 -1.81 -18.76 10.06
CA GLU A 66 -0.51 -19.42 10.31
C GLU A 66 0.64 -18.73 9.53
N THR A 67 0.34 -18.14 8.39
CA THR A 67 1.32 -17.54 7.48
C THR A 67 0.85 -16.17 7.04
N LEU A 68 1.74 -15.20 7.05
CA LEU A 68 1.54 -13.88 6.51
C LEU A 68 2.12 -13.81 5.10
N TYR A 69 1.24 -13.51 4.11
CA TYR A 69 1.66 -13.20 2.76
C TYR A 69 1.61 -11.69 2.57
N MET A 70 2.71 -11.12 2.13
CA MET A 70 2.84 -9.70 1.81
C MET A 70 3.03 -9.51 0.31
N GLU A 71 2.82 -8.31 -0.19
CA GLU A 71 3.08 -7.98 -1.59
C GLU A 71 4.56 -8.21 -1.92
N LEU A 72 5.44 -7.74 -1.04
CA LEU A 72 6.88 -8.00 -1.08
C LEU A 72 7.33 -8.72 0.18
N ASP A 73 8.29 -9.63 0.05
CA ASP A 73 9.03 -10.12 1.22
C ASP A 73 10.03 -9.04 1.65
N MET A 74 9.66 -8.30 2.69
CA MET A 74 10.48 -7.19 3.20
C MET A 74 11.82 -7.65 3.78
N ASP A 75 11.98 -8.93 4.11
CA ASP A 75 13.25 -9.50 4.60
C ASP A 75 14.22 -9.78 3.44
N ASP A 76 13.72 -9.93 2.21
CA ASP A 76 14.51 -10.22 1.02
C ASP A 76 14.89 -8.95 0.21
N ILE A 77 14.41 -7.77 0.62
CA ILE A 77 14.73 -6.51 -0.05
C ILE A 77 16.19 -6.13 0.18
N ASP A 78 16.96 -5.99 -0.91
CA ASP A 78 18.27 -5.36 -0.90
C ASP A 78 18.14 -3.82 -1.07
N PRO A 79 18.39 -3.02 -0.03
CA PRO A 79 18.24 -1.58 -0.10
C PRO A 79 19.18 -0.91 -1.13
N LEU A 80 20.35 -1.50 -1.39
CA LEU A 80 21.31 -0.94 -2.35
C LEU A 80 20.84 -1.22 -3.78
N LEU A 81 20.33 -2.42 -4.04
CA LEU A 81 19.77 -2.78 -5.34
C LEU A 81 18.52 -1.93 -5.62
N MET A 82 17.62 -1.80 -4.64
CA MET A 82 16.45 -0.95 -4.75
C MET A 82 16.84 0.50 -5.10
N GLN A 83 17.78 1.08 -4.36
CA GLN A 83 18.24 2.45 -4.63
C GLN A 83 18.88 2.58 -6.01
N ALA A 84 19.69 1.61 -6.44
CA ALA A 84 20.29 1.60 -7.77
C ALA A 84 19.23 1.56 -8.87
N THR A 85 18.20 0.73 -8.70
CA THR A 85 17.10 0.61 -9.65
C THR A 85 16.25 1.89 -9.71
N ILE A 86 15.92 2.49 -8.55
CA ILE A 86 15.23 3.78 -8.51
C ILE A 86 16.04 4.85 -9.23
N ASN A 87 17.36 4.90 -9.01
CA ASN A 87 18.20 5.85 -9.71
C ASN A 87 18.26 5.58 -11.22
N GLN A 88 18.34 4.33 -11.62
CA GLN A 88 18.37 3.96 -13.04
C GLN A 88 17.07 4.32 -13.77
N LEU A 89 15.93 4.11 -13.15
CA LEU A 89 14.61 4.32 -13.76
C LEU A 89 14.06 5.73 -13.53
N GLY A 90 14.50 6.38 -12.47
CA GLY A 90 13.95 7.65 -12.02
C GLY A 90 14.80 8.89 -12.31
N MET A 91 16.01 8.71 -12.86
CA MET A 91 16.84 9.84 -13.25
C MET A 91 16.80 10.04 -14.77
N LEU A 92 16.65 11.28 -15.17
CA LEU A 92 16.70 11.68 -16.58
C LEU A 92 18.11 11.56 -17.14
N ASP A 93 18.20 11.33 -18.45
CA ASP A 93 19.46 11.32 -19.20
C ASP A 93 20.24 12.63 -19.02
N GLU A 94 21.57 12.55 -19.16
CA GLU A 94 22.42 13.72 -19.03
C GLU A 94 22.04 14.79 -20.05
N GLY A 95 21.85 16.01 -19.56
CA GLY A 95 21.44 17.16 -20.39
C GLY A 95 19.94 17.34 -20.56
N THR A 96 19.12 16.41 -20.06
CA THR A 96 17.65 16.52 -20.05
C THR A 96 17.17 16.98 -18.69
N SER A 97 16.21 17.88 -18.66
CA SER A 97 15.60 18.39 -17.42
C SER A 97 14.13 17.97 -17.29
N LEU A 98 13.62 18.00 -16.05
CA LEU A 98 12.21 17.78 -15.78
C LEU A 98 11.34 18.76 -16.57
N GLN A 99 11.76 20.01 -16.72
CA GLN A 99 11.08 21.01 -17.53
C GLN A 99 11.03 20.64 -19.01
N ASP A 100 12.12 20.09 -19.58
CA ASP A 100 12.14 19.65 -20.99
C ASP A 100 11.14 18.53 -21.24
N VAL A 101 10.98 17.61 -20.28
CA VAL A 101 10.06 16.47 -20.41
C VAL A 101 8.61 16.89 -20.20
N MET A 102 8.34 17.77 -19.23
CA MET A 102 6.98 18.21 -18.89
C MET A 102 6.46 19.31 -19.83
N GLY A 103 7.35 20.13 -20.39
CA GLY A 103 7.03 21.38 -21.08
C GLY A 103 6.77 22.53 -20.09
N ASP A 104 6.91 23.75 -20.59
CA ASP A 104 6.93 24.98 -19.78
C ASP A 104 5.67 25.17 -18.94
N ASP A 105 4.50 24.94 -19.52
CA ASP A 105 3.21 25.20 -18.85
C ASP A 105 3.02 24.25 -17.66
N LEU A 106 3.19 22.94 -17.87
CA LEU A 106 3.00 21.95 -16.82
C LEU A 106 4.09 22.05 -15.73
N TYR A 107 5.31 22.35 -16.15
CA TYR A 107 6.40 22.60 -15.19
C TYR A 107 6.12 23.81 -14.30
N ALA A 108 5.58 24.90 -14.86
CA ALA A 108 5.21 26.09 -14.10
C ALA A 108 4.09 25.79 -13.08
N GLU A 109 3.08 24.98 -13.45
CA GLU A 109 2.02 24.52 -12.53
C GLU A 109 2.60 23.66 -11.41
N ALA A 110 3.42 22.66 -11.75
CA ALA A 110 4.07 21.78 -10.77
C ALA A 110 4.95 22.58 -9.80
N ARG A 111 5.68 23.57 -10.30
CA ARG A 111 6.52 24.45 -9.48
C ARG A 111 5.69 25.28 -8.50
N ALA A 112 4.55 25.80 -8.95
CA ALA A 112 3.65 26.56 -8.08
C ALA A 112 3.08 25.67 -6.96
N MET A 113 2.64 24.45 -7.28
CA MET A 113 2.14 23.49 -6.29
C MET A 113 3.24 23.05 -5.31
N ALA A 114 4.45 22.76 -5.80
CA ALA A 114 5.58 22.37 -4.95
C ALA A 114 5.98 23.50 -3.99
N ALA A 115 5.90 24.76 -4.44
CA ALA A 115 6.19 25.93 -3.62
C ALA A 115 5.21 26.09 -2.45
N GLU A 116 3.93 25.74 -2.60
CA GLU A 116 2.94 25.72 -1.49
C GLU A 116 3.33 24.70 -0.42
N LEU A 117 4.04 23.67 -0.80
CA LEU A 117 4.57 22.64 0.10
C LEU A 117 5.98 22.94 0.60
N GLU A 118 6.52 24.11 0.24
CA GLU A 118 7.90 24.52 0.55
C GLU A 118 8.97 23.60 -0.05
N ILE A 119 8.66 22.97 -1.19
CA ILE A 119 9.58 22.12 -1.94
C ILE A 119 10.13 22.91 -3.12
N PRO A 120 11.45 23.16 -3.20
CA PRO A 120 12.04 23.71 -4.40
C PRO A 120 12.03 22.64 -5.51
N LEU A 121 11.16 22.79 -6.53
CA LEU A 121 11.07 21.81 -7.62
C LEU A 121 12.42 21.65 -8.36
N GLU A 122 13.25 22.66 -8.35
CA GLU A 122 14.59 22.64 -8.92
C GLU A 122 15.51 21.55 -8.33
N MET A 123 15.22 21.07 -7.11
CA MET A 123 15.93 19.92 -6.52
C MET A 123 15.58 18.60 -7.22
N LEU A 124 14.49 18.55 -7.94
CA LEU A 124 13.99 17.39 -8.67
C LEU A 124 14.20 17.52 -10.19
N GLU A 125 15.00 18.49 -10.62
CA GLU A 125 15.21 18.86 -12.03
C GLU A 125 15.74 17.70 -12.89
N ARG A 126 16.46 16.76 -12.26
CA ARG A 126 17.06 15.62 -12.93
C ARG A 126 16.27 14.32 -12.78
N THR A 127 15.07 14.39 -12.23
CA THR A 127 14.23 13.20 -12.03
C THR A 127 13.17 13.08 -13.12
N GLU A 128 12.80 11.83 -13.41
CA GLU A 128 11.61 11.53 -14.20
C GLU A 128 10.34 12.11 -13.52
N PRO A 129 9.34 12.52 -14.29
CA PRO A 129 8.11 13.13 -13.74
C PRO A 129 7.44 12.27 -12.65
N TRP A 130 7.43 10.94 -12.81
CA TRP A 130 6.84 10.04 -11.83
C TRP A 130 7.58 10.06 -10.49
N LEU A 131 8.92 10.15 -10.51
CA LEU A 131 9.72 10.21 -9.27
C LEU A 131 9.57 11.56 -8.60
N ALA A 132 9.52 12.65 -9.38
CA ALA A 132 9.24 13.98 -8.86
C ALA A 132 7.87 14.03 -8.17
N ALA A 133 6.82 13.52 -8.81
CA ALA A 133 5.46 13.49 -8.27
C ALA A 133 5.40 12.67 -6.96
N ASN A 134 5.96 11.46 -6.95
CA ASN A 134 6.02 10.62 -5.76
C ASN A 134 6.78 11.28 -4.61
N THR A 135 7.90 11.96 -4.90
CA THR A 135 8.68 12.68 -3.88
C THR A 135 7.88 13.81 -3.25
N ILE A 136 7.17 14.59 -4.06
CA ILE A 136 6.31 15.70 -3.60
C ILE A 136 5.16 15.15 -2.76
N GLU A 137 4.49 14.09 -3.22
CA GLU A 137 3.38 13.45 -2.50
C GLU A 137 3.82 12.93 -1.14
N GLN A 138 4.92 12.18 -1.09
CA GLN A 138 5.44 11.66 0.19
C GLN A 138 5.81 12.78 1.16
N HIS A 139 6.41 13.86 0.67
CA HIS A 139 6.70 15.02 1.50
C HIS A 139 5.44 15.69 2.03
N ALA A 140 4.43 15.89 1.17
CA ALA A 140 3.15 16.46 1.57
C ALA A 140 2.46 15.61 2.66
N LEU A 141 2.43 14.29 2.48
CA LEU A 141 1.87 13.35 3.45
C LEU A 141 2.65 13.37 4.78
N ALA A 142 3.99 13.41 4.73
CA ALA A 142 4.82 13.49 5.93
C ALA A 142 4.55 14.77 6.73
N ARG A 143 4.32 15.92 6.08
CA ARG A 143 3.98 17.19 6.74
C ARG A 143 2.70 17.13 7.55
N ILE A 144 1.74 16.32 7.16
CA ILE A 144 0.48 16.11 7.89
C ILE A 144 0.51 14.85 8.77
N GLY A 145 1.72 14.31 9.01
CA GLY A 145 2.00 13.28 10.00
C GLY A 145 1.89 11.83 9.52
N PHE A 146 1.67 11.60 8.23
CA PHE A 146 1.71 10.25 7.68
C PHE A 146 3.14 9.72 7.60
N ASN A 147 3.30 8.43 7.93
CA ASN A 147 4.60 7.77 7.90
C ASN A 147 4.43 6.27 7.60
N THR A 148 5.33 5.72 6.81
CA THR A 148 5.33 4.29 6.48
C THR A 148 5.52 3.40 7.70
N SER A 149 6.25 3.88 8.73
CA SER A 149 6.44 3.12 9.98
C SER A 149 5.16 2.84 10.75
N HIS A 150 4.08 3.57 10.44
CA HIS A 150 2.74 3.39 10.98
C HIS A 150 1.81 2.61 10.06
N GLY A 151 2.22 2.34 8.81
CA GLY A 151 1.42 1.57 7.85
C GLY A 151 1.03 0.19 8.36
N VAL A 152 -0.04 -0.36 7.79
CA VAL A 152 -0.58 -1.68 8.18
C VAL A 152 0.47 -2.75 7.96
N GLU A 153 1.17 -2.74 6.82
CA GLU A 153 2.22 -3.71 6.48
C GLU A 153 3.35 -3.69 7.49
N MET A 154 3.86 -2.50 7.81
CA MET A 154 4.96 -2.38 8.78
C MET A 154 4.55 -2.79 10.18
N ASN A 155 3.28 -2.61 10.54
CA ASN A 155 2.75 -3.07 11.82
C ASN A 155 2.70 -4.61 11.85
N LEU A 156 2.14 -5.25 10.82
CA LEU A 156 2.06 -6.70 10.71
C LEU A 156 3.44 -7.35 10.56
N LEU A 157 4.36 -6.71 9.83
CA LEU A 157 5.75 -7.17 9.70
C LEU A 157 6.46 -7.20 11.06
N LYS A 158 6.38 -6.13 11.84
CA LYS A 158 6.96 -6.07 13.19
C LYS A 158 6.36 -7.13 14.10
N LYS A 159 5.03 -7.27 14.08
CA LYS A 159 4.31 -8.28 14.87
C LYS A 159 4.75 -9.70 14.48
N SER A 160 4.78 -10.00 13.17
CA SER A 160 5.16 -11.33 12.68
C SER A 160 6.62 -11.69 12.98
N THR A 161 7.52 -10.71 12.95
CA THR A 161 8.92 -10.90 13.34
C THR A 161 9.04 -11.21 14.84
N SER A 162 8.29 -10.47 15.68
CA SER A 162 8.26 -10.70 17.13
C SER A 162 7.70 -12.08 17.48
N ASP A 163 6.65 -12.50 16.77
CA ASP A 163 5.93 -13.74 17.06
C ASP A 163 6.57 -14.97 16.38
N GLY A 164 7.57 -14.77 15.53
CA GLY A 164 8.18 -15.83 14.74
C GLY A 164 7.24 -16.45 13.70
N LYS A 165 6.21 -15.69 13.26
CA LYS A 165 5.24 -16.15 12.27
C LYS A 165 5.90 -16.22 10.89
N LYS A 166 5.55 -17.25 10.12
CA LYS A 166 6.05 -17.42 8.76
C LYS A 166 5.60 -16.25 7.88
N LYS A 167 6.54 -15.66 7.14
CA LYS A 167 6.34 -14.57 6.18
C LYS A 167 6.69 -15.04 4.78
N LEU A 168 5.98 -14.57 3.79
CA LEU A 168 6.22 -14.84 2.37
C LEU A 168 5.84 -13.59 1.56
N GLY A 169 6.58 -13.33 0.47
CA GLY A 169 6.26 -12.32 -0.54
C GLY A 169 5.60 -12.94 -1.76
N ASN A 170 4.71 -12.20 -2.40
CA ASN A 170 4.05 -12.61 -3.65
C ASN A 170 4.78 -12.09 -4.88
N GLU A 171 5.49 -10.97 -4.76
CA GLU A 171 6.23 -10.34 -5.86
C GLU A 171 7.72 -10.24 -5.52
N THR A 172 8.55 -10.33 -6.56
CA THR A 172 9.98 -10.00 -6.45
C THR A 172 10.18 -8.50 -6.71
N GLU A 173 11.30 -7.94 -6.22
CA GLU A 173 11.68 -6.54 -6.49
C GLU A 173 11.68 -6.23 -7.99
N GLU A 174 12.24 -7.12 -8.81
CA GLU A 174 12.32 -6.96 -10.27
C GLU A 174 10.92 -6.88 -10.91
N HIS A 175 9.96 -7.65 -10.41
CA HIS A 175 8.60 -7.68 -10.96
C HIS A 175 7.82 -6.40 -10.66
N LYS A 176 8.07 -5.78 -9.52
CA LYS A 176 7.39 -4.55 -9.09
C LYS A 176 7.90 -3.31 -9.83
N LEU A 177 9.19 -3.28 -10.14
CA LEU A 177 9.82 -2.15 -10.82
C LEU A 177 9.66 -2.20 -12.35
N ALA A 178 9.23 -3.36 -12.90
CA ALA A 178 8.98 -3.54 -14.34
C ALA A 178 7.54 -3.19 -14.78
N LYS A 179 6.65 -2.82 -13.87
CA LYS A 179 5.27 -2.38 -14.11
C LYS A 179 5.15 -0.86 -14.12
#